data_7b5ee2d10cf2f6bd108a206d425dc610
#
_entry.id   7b5ee2d10cf2f6bd108a206d425dc610
#
_cell.length_a   1.000
_cell.length_b   1.000
_cell.length_c   1.000
_cell.angle_alpha   90.00
_cell.angle_beta   90.00
_cell.angle_gamma   90.00
#
_symmetry.space_group_name_H-M   'P 1'
#
loop_
_entity.id
_entity.type
_entity.pdbx_description
1 polymer ?
#
loop_
_entity_poly.entity_id
_entity_poly.type
_entity_poly.pdbx_seq_one_letter_code
_entity_poly.pdbx_strand_id
1 'polypeptide(L)'
;NTYRGLVSMHPKAKESRNYTQCDSLLIGDKCGAHTVPYIEVRNNSSRVEHEATTSKVDDDQLFYCRSRGMDEEEAVALVVNGFCKEVLQALPMEFAMEAQSLVAISLEGSVG
;
A
#
# COMPACT_ATOMS: atom_id res chain seq x y z
N ASN A 1 10.02 -5.21 -3.65
CA ASN A 1 9.90 -3.90 -3.01
C ASN A 1 10.33 -4.00 -1.54
N THR A 2 10.99 -2.95 -1.01
CA THR A 2 11.42 -2.90 0.39
C THR A 2 11.07 -1.55 0.99
N TYR A 3 10.26 -1.55 2.04
CA TYR A 3 10.02 -0.38 2.87
C TYR A 3 11.02 -0.32 4.02
N ARG A 4 11.66 0.83 4.20
CA ARG A 4 12.49 1.14 5.36
C ARG A 4 11.99 2.42 6.01
N GLY A 5 11.56 2.34 7.25
CA GLY A 5 11.03 3.47 7.99
C GLY A 5 11.77 3.69 9.30
N LEU A 6 12.04 4.95 9.65
CA LEU A 6 12.57 5.35 10.94
C LEU A 6 11.49 6.12 11.71
N VAL A 7 11.18 5.62 12.90
CA VAL A 7 10.37 6.34 13.89
C VAL A 7 11.25 6.60 15.11
N SER A 8 11.48 7.85 15.43
CA SER A 8 12.27 8.24 16.61
C SER A 8 11.46 9.16 17.52
N MET A 9 11.19 8.70 18.73
CA MET A 9 10.49 9.46 19.77
C MET A 9 11.50 10.17 20.68
N HIS A 10 11.52 11.49 20.60
CA HIS A 10 12.41 12.33 21.39
C HIS A 10 12.11 12.21 22.89
N PRO A 11 13.10 12.30 23.81
CA PRO A 11 12.86 12.22 25.27
C PRO A 11 11.83 13.21 25.81
N LYS A 12 11.68 14.37 25.17
CA LYS A 12 10.70 15.40 25.54
C LYS A 12 9.32 15.23 24.89
N ALA A 13 9.17 14.29 23.96
CA ALA A 13 7.90 14.02 23.26
C ALA A 13 7.01 13.14 24.12
N LYS A 14 6.50 13.70 25.22
CA LYS A 14 5.63 12.98 26.16
C LYS A 14 4.28 12.71 25.53
N GLU A 15 3.71 11.53 25.86
CA GLU A 15 2.37 11.09 25.43
C GLU A 15 2.16 11.09 23.91
N SER A 16 3.26 11.04 23.16
CA SER A 16 3.20 10.96 21.69
C SER A 16 2.82 9.56 21.24
N ARG A 17 2.07 9.49 20.17
CA ARG A 17 1.70 8.23 19.51
C ARG A 17 2.11 8.24 18.06
N ASN A 18 2.68 7.14 17.61
CA ASN A 18 2.86 6.86 16.20
C ASN A 18 2.18 5.53 15.87
N TYR A 19 1.46 5.52 14.77
CA TYR A 19 0.94 4.32 14.14
C TYR A 19 1.43 4.30 12.69
N THR A 20 2.10 3.23 12.31
CA THR A 20 2.58 3.00 10.95
C THR A 20 1.97 1.71 10.41
N GLN A 21 1.29 1.80 9.30
CA GLN A 21 0.76 0.65 8.58
C GLN A 21 1.42 0.54 7.21
N CYS A 22 1.91 -0.66 6.88
CA CYS A 22 2.55 -0.99 5.61
C CYS A 22 1.77 -2.09 4.93
N ASP A 23 0.92 -1.73 3.99
CA ASP A 23 0.18 -2.69 3.19
C ASP A 23 0.87 -2.87 1.83
N SER A 24 1.08 -4.12 1.43
CA SER A 24 1.73 -4.47 0.17
C SER A 24 0.81 -5.37 -0.65
N LEU A 25 0.57 -4.98 -1.90
CA LEU A 25 -0.13 -5.79 -2.88
C LEU A 25 0.86 -6.30 -3.91
N LEU A 26 0.93 -7.61 -4.07
CA LEU A 26 1.81 -8.27 -5.02
C LEU A 26 1.06 -8.63 -6.29
N ILE A 27 1.65 -8.31 -7.44
CA ILE A 27 1.14 -8.63 -8.76
C ILE A 27 2.20 -9.46 -9.49
N GLY A 28 1.82 -10.65 -9.95
CA GLY A 28 2.72 -11.59 -10.63
C GLY A 28 3.48 -12.52 -9.68
N ASP A 29 4.31 -13.40 -10.27
CA ASP A 29 4.90 -14.55 -9.56
C ASP A 29 6.33 -14.32 -9.04
N LYS A 30 7.00 -13.28 -9.54
CA LYS A 30 8.41 -12.99 -9.21
C LYS A 30 8.58 -11.75 -8.35
N CYS A 31 7.54 -11.36 -7.62
CA CYS A 31 7.56 -10.17 -6.76
C CYS A 31 7.59 -10.54 -5.28
N GLY A 32 8.07 -9.62 -4.46
CA GLY A 32 8.11 -9.75 -3.01
C GLY A 32 8.09 -8.41 -2.32
N ALA A 33 7.57 -8.38 -1.09
CA ALA A 33 7.56 -7.21 -0.23
C ALA A 33 8.32 -7.50 1.06
N HIS A 34 9.12 -6.53 1.48
CA HIS A 34 9.88 -6.60 2.72
C HIS A 34 9.67 -5.31 3.51
N THR A 35 9.46 -5.44 4.81
CA THR A 35 9.31 -4.31 5.72
C THR A 35 10.41 -4.35 6.77
N VAL A 36 11.20 -3.28 6.86
CA VAL A 36 12.32 -3.14 7.79
C VAL A 36 12.12 -1.88 8.62
N PRO A 37 11.30 -1.95 9.69
CA PRO A 37 11.10 -0.82 10.59
C PRO A 37 12.31 -0.65 11.51
N TYR A 38 12.70 0.60 11.76
CA TYR A 38 13.61 0.99 12.82
C TYR A 38 12.87 1.91 13.79
N ILE A 39 12.74 1.47 15.05
CA ILE A 39 11.93 2.16 16.06
C ILE A 39 12.79 2.48 17.26
N GLU A 40 12.90 3.76 17.60
CA GLU A 40 13.64 4.27 18.76
C GLU A 40 12.69 5.09 19.64
N VAL A 41 12.42 4.59 20.85
CA VAL A 41 11.57 5.28 21.81
C VAL A 41 12.40 5.67 23.02
N ARG A 42 12.61 6.96 23.22
CA ARG A 42 13.47 7.52 24.28
C ARG A 42 12.69 8.04 25.48
N ASN A 43 11.41 7.74 25.61
CA ASN A 43 10.60 8.08 26.79
C ASN A 43 9.52 7.01 27.03
N ASN A 44 9.08 6.89 28.27
CA ASN A 44 8.18 5.82 28.71
C ASN A 44 6.69 6.14 28.50
N SER A 45 6.35 7.36 28.12
CA SER A 45 4.96 7.78 27.92
C SER A 45 4.51 7.72 26.44
N SER A 46 5.44 7.51 25.52
CA SER A 46 5.13 7.40 24.09
C SER A 46 4.79 5.99 23.69
N ARG A 47 3.92 5.88 22.69
CA ARG A 47 3.45 4.64 22.11
C ARG A 47 3.76 4.57 20.63
N VAL A 48 4.38 3.49 20.20
CA VAL A 48 4.66 3.22 18.78
C VAL A 48 4.06 1.87 18.42
N GLU A 49 3.28 1.87 17.36
CA GLU A 49 2.66 0.69 16.79
C GLU A 49 3.08 0.58 15.32
N HIS A 50 3.47 -0.61 14.91
CA HIS A 50 3.82 -0.91 13.51
C HIS A 50 3.11 -2.18 13.08
N GLU A 51 2.39 -2.08 11.97
CA GLU A 51 1.64 -3.17 11.37
C GLU A 51 2.06 -3.34 9.92
N ALA A 52 2.18 -4.59 9.47
CA ALA A 52 2.53 -4.88 8.09
C ALA A 52 1.68 -6.03 7.57
N THR A 53 1.07 -5.82 6.41
CA THR A 53 0.33 -6.84 5.69
C THR A 53 0.88 -7.03 4.29
N THR A 54 0.80 -8.24 3.78
CA THR A 54 1.15 -8.54 2.40
C THR A 54 0.08 -9.44 1.81
N SER A 55 -0.51 -9.00 0.71
CA SER A 55 -1.49 -9.76 -0.06
C SER A 55 -1.02 -9.91 -1.50
N LYS A 56 -1.43 -10.98 -2.16
CA LYS A 56 -1.27 -11.18 -3.59
C LYS A 56 -2.63 -10.98 -4.27
N VAL A 57 -2.63 -10.47 -5.49
CA VAL A 57 -3.86 -10.47 -6.30
C VAL A 57 -4.32 -11.90 -6.46
N ASP A 58 -5.55 -12.17 -6.06
CA ASP A 58 -6.13 -13.50 -6.03
C ASP A 58 -6.66 -13.89 -7.41
N ASP A 59 -6.29 -15.08 -7.87
CA ASP A 59 -6.75 -15.65 -9.16
C ASP A 59 -8.28 -15.80 -9.17
N ASP A 60 -8.91 -16.10 -8.05
CA ASP A 60 -10.37 -16.20 -7.94
C ASP A 60 -11.05 -14.84 -8.13
N GLN A 61 -10.45 -13.76 -7.63
CA GLN A 61 -10.94 -12.40 -7.86
C GLN A 61 -10.84 -12.01 -9.34
N LEU A 62 -9.70 -12.32 -9.97
CA LEU A 62 -9.50 -12.07 -11.39
C LEU A 62 -10.49 -12.89 -12.23
N PHE A 63 -10.66 -14.16 -11.90
CA PHE A 63 -11.63 -15.03 -12.57
C PHE A 63 -13.06 -14.48 -12.47
N TYR A 64 -13.45 -14.00 -11.28
CA TYR A 64 -14.76 -13.37 -11.07
C TYR A 64 -14.96 -12.12 -11.94
N CYS A 65 -13.98 -11.24 -12.02
CA CYS A 65 -14.04 -10.04 -12.88
C CYS A 65 -14.12 -10.42 -14.36
N ARG A 66 -13.30 -11.38 -14.79
CA ARG A 66 -13.27 -11.86 -16.18
C ARG A 66 -14.58 -12.57 -16.58
N SER A 67 -15.20 -13.31 -15.68
CA SER A 67 -16.50 -13.93 -15.92
C SER A 67 -17.64 -12.92 -16.10
N ARG A 68 -17.40 -11.65 -15.70
CA ARG A 68 -18.29 -10.51 -15.91
C ARG A 68 -17.97 -9.67 -17.14
N GLY A 69 -17.02 -10.12 -17.97
CA GLY A 69 -16.68 -9.52 -19.25
C GLY A 69 -15.53 -8.50 -19.19
N MET A 70 -14.86 -8.36 -18.05
CA MET A 70 -13.62 -7.58 -17.97
C MET A 70 -12.46 -8.35 -18.58
N ASP A 71 -11.56 -7.67 -19.27
CA ASP A 71 -10.28 -8.26 -19.61
C ASP A 71 -9.34 -8.33 -18.38
N GLU A 72 -8.21 -8.98 -18.54
CA GLU A 72 -7.29 -9.21 -17.42
C GLU A 72 -6.65 -7.93 -16.91
N GLU A 73 -6.31 -7.00 -17.81
CA GLU A 73 -5.72 -5.71 -17.45
C GLU A 73 -6.73 -4.83 -16.70
N GLU A 74 -7.98 -4.80 -17.15
CA GLU A 74 -9.08 -4.10 -16.49
C GLU A 74 -9.33 -4.68 -15.08
N ALA A 75 -9.31 -6.01 -14.94
CA ALA A 75 -9.52 -6.68 -13.66
C ALA A 75 -8.40 -6.34 -12.66
N VAL A 76 -7.15 -6.39 -13.08
CA VAL A 76 -5.99 -6.01 -12.25
C VAL A 76 -6.06 -4.54 -11.88
N ALA A 77 -6.36 -3.65 -12.82
CA ALA A 77 -6.50 -2.22 -12.57
C ALA A 77 -7.60 -1.92 -11.55
N LEU A 78 -8.72 -2.64 -11.60
CA LEU A 78 -9.80 -2.52 -10.61
C LEU A 78 -9.34 -2.88 -9.20
N VAL A 79 -8.62 -4.00 -9.04
CA VAL A 79 -8.10 -4.46 -7.75
C VAL A 79 -7.09 -3.46 -7.19
N VAL A 80 -6.14 -2.99 -8.02
CA VAL A 80 -5.12 -2.01 -7.59
C VAL A 80 -5.73 -0.68 -7.21
N ASN A 81 -6.69 -0.17 -7.99
CA ASN A 81 -7.40 1.06 -7.65
C ASN A 81 -8.18 0.93 -6.34
N GLY A 82 -8.78 -0.23 -6.08
CA GLY A 82 -9.43 -0.53 -4.82
C GLY A 82 -8.46 -0.49 -3.64
N PHE A 83 -7.28 -1.08 -3.81
CA PHE A 83 -6.21 -1.11 -2.79
C PHE A 83 -5.66 0.29 -2.49
N CYS A 84 -5.48 1.13 -3.49
CA CYS A 84 -4.96 2.50 -3.33
C CYS A 84 -6.01 3.52 -2.88
N LYS A 85 -7.29 3.14 -2.86
CA LYS A 85 -8.41 4.07 -2.69
C LYS A 85 -8.32 4.94 -1.45
N GLU A 86 -8.01 4.37 -0.30
CA GLU A 86 -7.95 5.12 0.97
C GLU A 86 -6.87 6.20 0.94
N VAL A 87 -5.70 5.87 0.40
CA VAL A 87 -4.59 6.82 0.29
C VAL A 87 -4.94 7.93 -0.70
N LEU A 88 -5.51 7.57 -1.84
CA LEU A 88 -5.88 8.54 -2.89
C LEU A 88 -6.98 9.48 -2.41
N GLN A 89 -7.95 8.99 -1.63
CA GLN A 89 -9.03 9.83 -1.08
C GLN A 89 -8.54 10.82 0.00
N ALA A 90 -7.39 10.58 0.61
CA ALA A 90 -6.79 11.51 1.58
C ALA A 90 -6.04 12.68 0.91
N LEU A 91 -5.79 12.60 -0.40
CA LEU A 91 -5.12 13.66 -1.15
C LEU A 91 -6.10 14.76 -1.59
N PRO A 92 -5.64 16.01 -1.76
CA PRO A 92 -6.40 17.01 -2.50
C PRO A 92 -6.78 16.49 -3.90
N MET A 93 -7.95 16.88 -4.39
CA MET A 93 -8.57 16.28 -5.59
C MET A 93 -7.65 16.33 -6.83
N GLU A 94 -6.91 17.42 -7.02
CA GLU A 94 -5.99 17.57 -8.15
C GLU A 94 -4.89 16.50 -8.12
N PHE A 95 -4.28 16.27 -6.96
CA PHE A 95 -3.24 15.26 -6.77
C PHE A 95 -3.81 13.84 -6.82
N ALA A 96 -5.02 13.62 -6.32
CA ALA A 96 -5.68 12.32 -6.39
C ALA A 96 -5.92 11.88 -7.84
N MET A 97 -6.39 12.80 -8.70
CA MET A 97 -6.62 12.52 -10.12
C MET A 97 -5.31 12.22 -10.87
N GLU A 98 -4.26 13.01 -10.61
CA GLU A 98 -2.95 12.79 -11.22
C GLU A 98 -2.35 11.45 -10.77
N ALA A 99 -2.42 11.13 -9.48
CA ALA A 99 -1.93 9.87 -8.93
C ALA A 99 -2.67 8.67 -9.52
N GLN A 100 -4.00 8.74 -9.69
CA GLN A 100 -4.77 7.68 -10.34
C GLN A 100 -4.33 7.48 -11.81
N SER A 101 -4.10 8.55 -12.54
CA SER A 101 -3.62 8.47 -13.93
C SER A 101 -2.24 7.83 -14.00
N LEU A 102 -1.32 8.18 -13.09
CA LEU A 102 0.02 7.58 -13.03
C LEU A 102 -0.01 6.10 -12.67
N VAL A 103 -0.90 5.70 -11.75
CA VAL A 103 -1.10 4.28 -11.41
C VAL A 103 -1.59 3.50 -12.63
N ALA A 104 -2.56 4.03 -13.36
CA ALA A 104 -3.08 3.39 -14.58
C ALA A 104 -1.98 3.19 -15.63
N ILE A 105 -1.20 4.24 -15.92
CA ILE A 105 -0.07 4.17 -16.87
C ILE A 105 0.99 3.15 -16.41
N SER A 106 1.27 3.09 -15.10
CA SER A 106 2.26 2.16 -14.55
C SER A 106 1.82 0.70 -14.62
N LEU A 107 0.53 0.45 -14.72
CA LEU A 107 -0.04 -0.90 -14.85
C LEU A 107 -0.11 -1.36 -16.30
N GLU A 108 -0.07 -0.47 -17.28
CA GLU A 108 -0.01 -0.81 -18.70
C GLU A 108 1.22 -1.66 -18.97
N GLY A 109 1.02 -2.89 -19.45
CA GLY A 109 2.09 -3.86 -19.73
C GLY A 109 2.70 -4.55 -18.50
N SER A 110 2.12 -4.38 -17.31
CA SER A 110 2.55 -5.11 -16.11
C SER A 110 1.89 -6.50 -15.96
N VAL A 111 0.87 -6.74 -16.75
CA VAL A 111 0.14 -8.01 -16.84
C VAL A 111 0.65 -8.75 -18.09
N GLY A 112 1.74 -9.50 -17.92
CA GLY A 112 2.34 -10.28 -19.01
C GLY A 112 3.41 -11.22 -18.50
#